data_073b6f4b05e82b2bb796eb95fa5a3c4e
#
_entry.id   073b6f4b05e82b2bb796eb95fa5a3c4e
#
_cell.length_a   1.000
_cell.length_b   1.000
_cell.length_c   1.000
_cell.angle_alpha   90.00
_cell.angle_beta   90.00
_cell.angle_gamma   90.00
#
_symmetry.space_group_name_H-M   'P 1'
#
loop_
_entity.id
_entity.type
_entity.pdbx_description
1 polymer ?
#
loop_
_entity_poly.entity_id
_entity_poly.type
_entity_poly.pdbx_seq_one_letter_code
_entity_poly.pdbx_strand_id
1 'polypeptide(L)'
;MAMQEPKPNVVVLPSRLPSPASGATAKTVPCIQEAIDALPPGSGDWSVEGVPGLYVRAGKQQKTFRLQRRVGGKLVTRVLGEMTAAQARRAATRLWQTLVPAPPDGRLTLEQAWQRYLDEKPLAPKTRQLYKENLDRYLGDWKSRPLEQLGADRAGFRTRILAVARNHGRASAAGVLRTFRAIYNYQRRVNPELPECPTIAVDVPRLKPRDWALSDDELRAWWAAVQRLSPHKRVFWLTMLLTGARMGSVRMLRWEDVDFQSKVIRFSTAKAGRSYSVPMAERLEKILEQWRQQAPESEWVFESPRRSGQPLYAQVRDDQRGVVSAHHLRHTMRTRLAEVGAAPDLARVALGHSLTGDVSRGYITPHLLVEAVRPLMNAVAERYATLLDWGEEKSYARETA
;
A
#
# COMPACT_ATOMS: atom_id res chain seq x y z
N MET A 1 -7.31 -3.08 35.70
CA MET A 1 -6.63 -1.85 36.14
C MET A 1 -5.83 -1.31 34.96
N ALA A 2 -6.35 -0.32 34.28
CA ALA A 2 -5.68 0.33 33.14
C ALA A 2 -4.72 1.39 33.71
N MET A 3 -3.43 1.22 33.44
CA MET A 3 -2.42 2.20 33.79
C MET A 3 -2.58 3.44 32.88
N GLN A 4 -2.98 4.56 33.48
CA GLN A 4 -2.99 5.86 32.82
C GLN A 4 -1.55 6.31 32.54
N GLU A 5 -1.23 6.55 31.27
CA GLU A 5 0.02 7.23 30.89
C GLU A 5 0.03 8.67 31.42
N PRO A 6 1.15 9.16 31.97
CA PRO A 6 1.24 10.53 32.46
C PRO A 6 1.18 11.52 31.28
N LYS A 7 0.29 12.51 31.41
CA LYS A 7 0.19 13.63 30.46
C LYS A 7 1.51 14.46 30.50
N PRO A 8 2.08 14.82 29.37
CA PRO A 8 3.29 15.64 29.34
C PRO A 8 2.99 17.04 29.86
N ASN A 9 3.70 17.47 30.94
CA ASN A 9 3.65 18.81 31.46
C ASN A 9 4.16 19.80 30.42
N VAL A 10 3.28 20.70 29.98
CA VAL A 10 3.60 21.81 29.09
C VAL A 10 4.16 22.97 29.95
N VAL A 11 5.48 23.08 30.07
CA VAL A 11 6.13 24.26 30.65
C VAL A 11 6.47 25.21 29.50
N VAL A 12 5.70 26.28 29.36
CA VAL A 12 6.06 27.42 28.50
C VAL A 12 7.08 28.25 29.24
N LEU A 13 8.35 28.11 28.91
CA LEU A 13 9.40 28.98 29.44
C LEU A 13 9.43 30.32 28.70
N PRO A 14 9.68 31.45 29.41
CA PRO A 14 9.73 32.77 28.79
C PRO A 14 10.88 32.91 27.79
N SER A 15 10.70 33.80 26.83
CA SER A 15 11.44 33.98 25.57
C SER A 15 12.88 34.54 25.69
N ARG A 16 13.64 34.18 26.70
CA ARG A 16 15.05 34.57 26.82
C ARG A 16 15.90 33.42 27.35
N LEU A 17 16.28 32.51 26.45
CA LEU A 17 17.52 31.75 26.60
C LEU A 17 18.37 32.04 25.35
N PRO A 18 19.70 32.29 25.53
CA PRO A 18 20.55 32.69 24.42
C PRO A 18 20.58 31.65 23.34
N SER A 19 20.41 32.08 22.09
CA SER A 19 20.77 31.29 20.93
C SER A 19 22.23 30.86 21.07
N PRO A 20 22.62 29.62 20.75
CA PRO A 20 24.02 29.30 20.64
C PRO A 20 24.65 30.25 19.60
N ALA A 21 25.68 30.93 19.98
CA ALA A 21 26.44 31.82 19.12
C ALA A 21 26.82 31.06 17.85
N SER A 22 26.59 31.69 16.69
CA SER A 22 27.07 31.21 15.41
C SER A 22 28.56 31.04 15.46
N GLY A 23 29.07 29.77 15.50
CA GLY A 23 30.49 29.51 15.44
C GLY A 23 31.02 28.35 16.29
N ALA A 24 30.24 27.79 17.23
CA ALA A 24 30.68 26.58 17.94
C ALA A 24 30.24 25.34 17.14
N THR A 25 31.17 24.48 16.77
CA THR A 25 30.91 23.13 16.25
C THR A 25 29.94 22.43 17.20
N ALA A 26 28.70 22.21 16.78
CA ALA A 26 27.68 21.55 17.58
C ALA A 26 28.22 20.17 17.96
N LYS A 27 28.34 19.91 19.27
CA LYS A 27 28.69 18.58 19.77
C LYS A 27 27.62 17.60 19.29
N THR A 28 28.02 16.52 18.63
CA THR A 28 27.10 15.48 18.11
C THR A 28 27.34 14.17 18.82
N VAL A 29 26.27 13.35 18.91
CA VAL A 29 26.33 12.00 19.49
C VAL A 29 25.48 11.05 18.64
N PRO A 30 25.95 9.84 18.34
CA PRO A 30 25.14 8.81 17.67
C PRO A 30 23.85 8.50 18.46
N CYS A 31 22.77 8.18 17.75
CA CYS A 31 21.48 7.79 18.38
C CYS A 31 21.52 6.32 18.86
N ILE A 32 22.48 5.99 19.68
CA ILE A 32 22.74 4.67 20.28
C ILE A 32 22.80 4.84 21.79
N GLN A 33 22.19 3.94 22.56
CA GLN A 33 22.08 4.07 24.02
C GLN A 33 23.44 4.16 24.70
N GLU A 34 24.38 3.30 24.33
CA GLU A 34 25.74 3.27 24.89
C GLU A 34 26.49 4.60 24.68
N ALA A 35 26.34 5.20 23.49
CA ALA A 35 26.97 6.50 23.20
C ALA A 35 26.34 7.63 24.05
N ILE A 36 25.03 7.58 24.29
CA ILE A 36 24.34 8.57 25.14
C ILE A 36 24.73 8.36 26.61
N ASP A 37 24.81 7.11 27.07
CA ASP A 37 25.20 6.79 28.44
C ASP A 37 26.68 7.16 28.74
N ALA A 38 27.52 7.15 27.71
CA ALA A 38 28.92 7.54 27.80
C ALA A 38 29.14 9.08 27.87
N LEU A 39 28.09 9.90 27.63
CA LEU A 39 28.25 11.37 27.68
C LEU A 39 28.68 11.86 29.09
N PRO A 40 29.70 12.70 29.20
CA PRO A 40 30.20 13.21 30.50
C PRO A 40 29.09 13.97 31.25
N PRO A 41 28.90 13.72 32.56
CA PRO A 41 27.95 14.47 33.37
C PRO A 41 28.22 15.95 33.33
N GLY A 42 27.18 16.76 33.15
CA GLY A 42 27.30 18.21 33.09
C GLY A 42 27.87 18.78 31.78
N SER A 43 28.11 17.94 30.75
CA SER A 43 28.70 18.38 29.48
C SER A 43 27.76 19.21 28.60
N GLY A 44 26.50 19.39 28.99
CA GLY A 44 25.54 20.27 28.32
C GLY A 44 24.77 19.59 27.20
N ASP A 45 24.49 20.33 26.15
CA ASP A 45 23.61 19.89 25.05
C ASP A 45 24.37 19.26 23.89
N TRP A 46 23.90 18.12 23.41
CA TRP A 46 24.44 17.38 22.30
C TRP A 46 23.36 17.15 21.24
N SER A 47 23.65 17.40 19.97
CA SER A 47 22.77 17.03 18.85
C SER A 47 22.83 15.55 18.62
N VAL A 48 21.66 14.89 18.40
CA VAL A 48 21.59 13.45 18.14
C VAL A 48 21.62 13.21 16.64
N GLU A 49 22.62 12.46 16.19
CA GLU A 49 22.81 12.16 14.76
C GLU A 49 21.63 11.38 14.16
N GLY A 50 21.32 11.68 12.90
CA GLY A 50 20.25 10.99 12.16
C GLY A 50 18.82 11.29 12.60
N VAL A 51 18.63 12.19 13.59
CA VAL A 51 17.30 12.62 14.06
C VAL A 51 17.23 14.15 14.10
N PRO A 52 16.69 14.79 13.04
CA PRO A 52 16.65 16.25 12.95
C PRO A 52 16.01 16.89 14.18
N GLY A 53 16.72 17.87 14.77
CA GLY A 53 16.24 18.64 15.89
C GLY A 53 16.17 17.93 17.23
N LEU A 54 16.58 16.67 17.33
CA LEU A 54 16.69 15.97 18.61
C LEU A 54 18.01 16.30 19.28
N TYR A 55 17.92 16.72 20.56
CA TYR A 55 19.07 17.01 21.43
C TYR A 55 18.95 16.17 22.70
N VAL A 56 20.10 15.77 23.23
CA VAL A 56 20.21 15.23 24.57
C VAL A 56 21.00 16.22 25.45
N ARG A 57 20.47 16.54 26.60
CA ARG A 57 21.16 17.35 27.63
C ARG A 57 21.76 16.42 28.65
N ALA A 58 23.07 16.37 28.70
CA ALA A 58 23.81 15.69 29.76
C ALA A 58 23.92 16.61 30.98
N GLY A 59 22.95 16.48 31.88
CA GLY A 59 22.96 17.15 33.17
C GLY A 59 23.96 16.53 34.16
N LYS A 60 24.09 17.10 35.36
CA LYS A 60 24.98 16.57 36.42
C LYS A 60 24.50 15.20 36.94
N GLN A 61 23.18 14.99 37.01
CA GLN A 61 22.58 13.76 37.58
C GLN A 61 21.79 12.95 36.56
N GLN A 62 21.24 13.57 35.53
CA GLN A 62 20.36 12.88 34.55
C GLN A 62 20.57 13.41 33.14
N LYS A 63 20.20 12.58 32.16
CA LYS A 63 20.24 12.89 30.75
C LYS A 63 18.80 13.00 30.22
N THR A 64 18.45 14.18 29.72
CA THR A 64 17.09 14.44 29.22
C THR A 64 17.10 14.78 27.74
N PHE A 65 16.15 14.23 27.04
CA PHE A 65 15.95 14.51 25.61
C PHE A 65 15.02 15.69 25.40
N ARG A 66 15.28 16.48 24.35
CA ARG A 66 14.43 17.56 23.90
C ARG A 66 14.42 17.63 22.37
N LEU A 67 13.29 18.03 21.82
CA LEU A 67 13.10 18.26 20.39
C LEU A 67 13.01 19.76 20.14
N GLN A 68 13.79 20.28 19.19
CA GLN A 68 13.77 21.69 18.78
C GLN A 68 13.46 21.77 17.29
N ARG A 69 12.51 22.61 16.92
CA ARG A 69 12.14 22.88 15.53
C ARG A 69 11.79 24.34 15.34
N ARG A 70 12.27 24.95 14.26
CA ARG A 70 11.80 26.29 13.87
C ARG A 70 10.44 26.15 13.18
N VAL A 71 9.44 26.83 13.73
CA VAL A 71 8.05 26.79 13.29
C VAL A 71 7.59 28.23 13.12
N GLY A 72 7.30 28.65 11.87
CA GLY A 72 6.94 30.05 11.60
C GLY A 72 7.98 31.06 12.02
N GLY A 73 9.27 30.76 11.86
CA GLY A 73 10.39 31.61 12.30
C GLY A 73 10.74 31.54 13.80
N LYS A 74 9.87 31.00 14.66
CA LYS A 74 10.08 30.84 16.10
C LYS A 74 10.64 29.45 16.43
N LEU A 75 11.60 29.37 17.34
CA LEU A 75 12.13 28.12 17.84
C LEU A 75 11.17 27.54 18.88
N VAL A 76 10.60 26.38 18.53
CA VAL A 76 9.75 25.60 19.45
C VAL A 76 10.58 24.48 20.05
N THR A 77 10.64 24.43 21.38
CA THR A 77 11.30 23.37 22.14
C THR A 77 10.26 22.54 22.87
N ARG A 78 10.39 21.21 22.77
CA ARG A 78 9.58 20.23 23.55
C ARG A 78 10.54 19.35 24.34
N VAL A 79 10.38 19.33 25.63
CA VAL A 79 11.12 18.43 26.52
C VAL A 79 10.46 17.07 26.45
N LEU A 80 11.23 16.04 26.10
CA LEU A 80 10.78 14.64 26.02
C LEU A 80 10.99 13.92 27.35
N GLY A 81 11.88 14.43 28.21
CA GLY A 81 12.20 13.83 29.48
C GLY A 81 13.33 12.79 29.39
N GLU A 82 13.41 11.97 30.44
CA GLU A 82 14.37 10.89 30.56
C GLU A 82 13.77 9.62 29.90
N MET A 83 14.48 9.08 28.94
CA MET A 83 14.06 7.90 28.20
C MET A 83 15.24 7.27 27.43
N THR A 84 15.04 6.09 26.88
CA THR A 84 16.08 5.46 26.04
C THR A 84 16.23 6.17 24.69
N ALA A 85 17.41 6.04 24.05
CA ALA A 85 17.68 6.59 22.70
C ALA A 85 16.63 6.15 21.66
N ALA A 86 16.21 4.90 21.72
CA ALA A 86 15.19 4.36 20.83
C ALA A 86 13.80 4.97 21.06
N GLN A 87 13.43 5.21 22.34
CA GLN A 87 12.19 5.89 22.70
C GLN A 87 12.23 7.36 22.30
N ALA A 88 13.36 8.04 22.54
CA ALA A 88 13.55 9.44 22.16
C ALA A 88 13.45 9.63 20.63
N ARG A 89 14.07 8.74 19.85
CA ARG A 89 13.95 8.75 18.39
C ARG A 89 12.50 8.60 17.93
N ARG A 90 11.74 7.66 18.50
CA ARG A 90 10.32 7.44 18.15
C ARG A 90 9.47 8.65 18.54
N ALA A 91 9.67 9.19 19.75
CA ALA A 91 8.96 10.36 20.26
C ALA A 91 9.29 11.61 19.41
N ALA A 92 10.56 11.82 19.10
CA ALA A 92 11.00 12.94 18.24
C ALA A 92 10.39 12.83 16.84
N THR A 93 10.42 11.65 16.20
CA THR A 93 9.82 11.44 14.87
C THR A 93 8.32 11.73 14.88
N ARG A 94 7.60 11.26 15.89
CA ARG A 94 6.17 11.51 16.06
C ARG A 94 5.88 13.00 16.27
N LEU A 95 6.56 13.64 17.21
CA LEU A 95 6.39 15.07 17.51
C LEU A 95 6.85 15.98 16.38
N TRP A 96 7.92 15.61 15.66
CA TRP A 96 8.39 16.39 14.51
C TRP A 96 7.29 16.55 13.45
N GLN A 97 6.49 15.51 13.25
CA GLN A 97 5.37 15.52 12.30
C GLN A 97 4.20 16.39 12.80
N THR A 98 4.01 16.51 14.11
CA THR A 98 2.92 17.32 14.71
C THR A 98 3.30 18.79 14.93
N LEU A 99 4.60 19.12 15.00
CA LEU A 99 5.09 20.49 15.10
C LEU A 99 5.07 21.17 13.72
N VAL A 100 3.88 21.28 13.14
CA VAL A 100 3.63 22.08 11.94
C VAL A 100 3.32 23.52 12.40
N PRO A 101 3.78 24.58 11.69
CA PRO A 101 3.37 25.93 11.99
C PRO A 101 1.84 26.00 12.02
N ALA A 102 1.26 26.34 13.17
CA ALA A 102 -0.10 26.85 13.12
C ALA A 102 -0.07 28.10 12.24
N PRO A 103 -0.98 28.26 11.28
CA PRO A 103 -1.08 29.52 10.57
C PRO A 103 -1.27 30.64 11.60
N PRO A 104 -0.75 31.85 11.33
CA PRO A 104 -0.80 32.95 12.28
C PRO A 104 -2.22 33.31 12.76
N ASP A 105 -3.23 32.85 12.04
CA ASP A 105 -4.65 33.11 12.25
C ASP A 105 -5.47 31.90 12.74
N GLY A 106 -4.80 30.81 13.13
CA GLY A 106 -5.47 29.60 13.65
C GLY A 106 -6.21 28.76 12.59
N ARG A 107 -6.11 29.12 11.30
CA ARG A 107 -6.78 28.37 10.22
C ARG A 107 -6.15 26.99 10.01
N LEU A 108 -6.97 26.01 9.62
CA LEU A 108 -6.54 24.63 9.39
C LEU A 108 -5.68 24.51 8.12
N THR A 109 -4.40 24.10 8.26
CA THR A 109 -3.52 23.86 7.10
C THR A 109 -3.78 22.49 6.45
N LEU A 110 -3.28 22.29 5.21
CA LEU A 110 -3.36 21.00 4.52
C LEU A 110 -2.65 19.88 5.31
N GLU A 111 -1.49 20.15 5.92
CA GLU A 111 -0.79 19.16 6.75
C GLU A 111 -1.59 18.79 8.00
N GLN A 112 -2.15 19.77 8.69
CA GLN A 112 -3.01 19.50 9.85
C GLN A 112 -4.29 18.75 9.47
N ALA A 113 -4.87 19.09 8.33
CA ALA A 113 -6.02 18.36 7.77
C ALA A 113 -5.67 16.91 7.44
N TRP A 114 -4.47 16.68 6.89
CA TRP A 114 -3.98 15.33 6.63
C TRP A 114 -3.79 14.53 7.93
N GLN A 115 -3.19 15.12 8.97
CA GLN A 115 -3.02 14.44 10.26
C GLN A 115 -4.38 14.07 10.88
N ARG A 116 -5.34 15.02 10.94
CA ARG A 116 -6.70 14.72 11.41
C ARG A 116 -7.37 13.61 10.62
N TYR A 117 -7.20 13.63 9.28
CA TYR A 117 -7.74 12.58 8.42
C TYR A 117 -7.15 11.20 8.75
N LEU A 118 -5.86 11.13 9.10
CA LEU A 118 -5.20 9.88 9.50
C LEU A 118 -5.65 9.38 10.88
N ASP A 119 -5.87 10.31 11.83
CA ASP A 119 -6.26 9.97 13.19
C ASP A 119 -7.69 9.40 13.23
N GLU A 120 -8.57 9.91 12.37
CA GLU A 120 -9.99 9.57 12.35
C GLU A 120 -10.37 8.50 11.30
N LYS A 121 -9.50 8.23 10.30
CA LYS A 121 -9.75 7.26 9.24
C LYS A 121 -8.74 6.13 9.25
N PRO A 122 -9.15 4.89 9.51
CA PRO A 122 -8.29 3.71 9.40
C PRO A 122 -7.97 3.42 7.93
N LEU A 123 -6.92 4.02 7.41
CA LEU A 123 -6.44 3.77 6.05
C LEU A 123 -5.57 2.52 6.02
N ALA A 124 -5.76 1.69 4.98
CA ALA A 124 -4.82 0.62 4.69
C ALA A 124 -3.40 1.18 4.50
N PRO A 125 -2.34 0.49 5.00
CA PRO A 125 -0.97 0.99 4.96
C PRO A 125 -0.52 1.50 3.59
N LYS A 126 -0.84 0.77 2.53
CA LYS A 126 -0.51 1.17 1.15
C LYS A 126 -1.24 2.44 0.70
N THR A 127 -2.49 2.64 1.13
CA THR A 127 -3.25 3.86 0.81
C THR A 127 -2.67 5.05 1.55
N ARG A 128 -2.32 4.87 2.83
CA ARG A 128 -1.66 5.89 3.65
C ARG A 128 -0.34 6.33 3.02
N GLN A 129 0.48 5.37 2.60
CA GLN A 129 1.74 5.63 1.92
C GLN A 129 1.53 6.41 0.62
N LEU A 130 0.59 5.97 -0.23
CA LEU A 130 0.28 6.63 -1.51
C LEU A 130 -0.19 8.08 -1.30
N TYR A 131 -1.05 8.32 -0.30
CA TYR A 131 -1.52 9.67 0.00
C TYR A 131 -0.38 10.55 0.49
N LYS A 132 0.48 10.03 1.36
CA LYS A 132 1.68 10.73 1.83
C LYS A 132 2.61 11.08 0.67
N GLU A 133 2.89 10.14 -0.22
CA GLU A 133 3.73 10.36 -1.42
C GLU A 133 3.15 11.43 -2.35
N ASN A 134 1.82 11.41 -2.58
CA ASN A 134 1.15 12.42 -3.38
C ASN A 134 1.27 13.82 -2.76
N LEU A 135 1.08 13.93 -1.43
CA LEU A 135 1.22 15.21 -0.73
C LEU A 135 2.67 15.69 -0.75
N ASP A 136 3.62 14.85 -0.40
CA ASP A 136 5.02 15.22 -0.30
C ASP A 136 5.61 15.63 -1.65
N ARG A 137 5.31 14.85 -2.68
CA ARG A 137 5.92 15.04 -4.00
C ARG A 137 5.29 16.16 -4.82
N TYR A 138 3.98 16.34 -4.74
CA TYR A 138 3.26 17.22 -5.65
C TYR A 138 2.66 18.46 -4.98
N LEU A 139 2.44 18.42 -3.66
CA LEU A 139 1.82 19.47 -2.87
C LEU A 139 2.65 19.81 -1.62
N GLY A 140 3.94 19.49 -1.60
CA GLY A 140 4.80 19.69 -0.43
C GLY A 140 4.86 21.14 0.04
N ASP A 141 4.96 22.08 -0.89
CA ASP A 141 4.94 23.53 -0.66
C ASP A 141 3.55 24.08 -0.23
N TRP A 142 2.49 23.27 -0.40
CA TRP A 142 1.12 23.65 0.02
C TRP A 142 0.74 23.15 1.40
N LYS A 143 1.56 22.31 1.99
CA LYS A 143 1.25 21.69 3.29
C LYS A 143 1.00 22.71 4.40
N SER A 144 1.73 23.82 4.39
CA SER A 144 1.58 24.91 5.35
C SER A 144 0.46 25.90 5.00
N ARG A 145 -0.14 25.80 3.80
CA ARG A 145 -1.22 26.70 3.38
C ARG A 145 -2.54 26.33 4.04
N PRO A 146 -3.35 27.30 4.48
CA PRO A 146 -4.69 27.08 4.98
C PRO A 146 -5.60 26.44 3.91
N LEU A 147 -6.44 25.48 4.33
CA LEU A 147 -7.41 24.82 3.42
C LEU A 147 -8.37 25.82 2.78
N GLU A 148 -8.77 26.85 3.54
CA GLU A 148 -9.65 27.91 3.04
C GLU A 148 -9.02 28.63 1.85
N GLN A 149 -7.74 29.03 1.96
CA GLN A 149 -6.99 29.64 0.87
C GLN A 149 -6.84 28.71 -0.32
N LEU A 150 -6.55 27.42 -0.09
CA LEU A 150 -6.45 26.42 -1.15
C LEU A 150 -7.79 26.20 -1.85
N GLY A 151 -8.89 26.26 -1.11
CA GLY A 151 -10.25 26.14 -1.66
C GLY A 151 -10.64 27.35 -2.52
N ALA A 152 -10.29 28.55 -2.07
CA ALA A 152 -10.56 29.80 -2.78
C ALA A 152 -9.69 29.94 -4.05
N ASP A 153 -8.45 29.45 -4.04
CA ASP A 153 -7.50 29.54 -5.15
C ASP A 153 -7.72 28.44 -6.22
N ARG A 154 -8.88 28.43 -6.84
CA ARG A 154 -9.24 27.47 -7.90
C ARG A 154 -8.30 27.54 -9.11
N ALA A 155 -7.84 28.74 -9.49
CA ALA A 155 -6.97 28.95 -10.62
C ALA A 155 -5.57 28.38 -10.36
N GLY A 156 -4.98 28.67 -9.21
CA GLY A 156 -3.70 28.12 -8.79
C GLY A 156 -3.76 26.60 -8.64
N PHE A 157 -4.85 26.08 -8.09
CA PHE A 157 -5.07 24.63 -8.00
C PHE A 157 -5.09 23.97 -9.38
N ARG A 158 -5.86 24.52 -10.33
CA ARG A 158 -5.90 24.06 -11.73
C ARG A 158 -4.51 24.06 -12.37
N THR A 159 -3.78 25.17 -12.24
CA THR A 159 -2.43 25.31 -12.79
C THR A 159 -1.49 24.24 -12.25
N ARG A 160 -1.50 23.99 -10.92
CA ARG A 160 -0.68 22.98 -10.28
C ARG A 160 -0.99 21.58 -10.83
N ILE A 161 -2.26 21.19 -10.89
CA ILE A 161 -2.65 19.85 -11.34
C ILE A 161 -2.32 19.62 -12.82
N LEU A 162 -2.51 20.63 -13.66
CA LEU A 162 -2.12 20.56 -15.08
C LEU A 162 -0.59 20.46 -15.25
N ALA A 163 0.20 21.11 -14.39
CA ALA A 163 1.64 20.93 -14.36
C ALA A 163 2.04 19.49 -13.95
N VAL A 164 1.39 18.92 -12.94
CA VAL A 164 1.58 17.50 -12.58
C VAL A 164 1.22 16.58 -13.75
N ALA A 165 0.12 16.87 -14.46
CA ALA A 165 -0.29 16.05 -15.61
C ALA A 165 0.74 16.10 -16.75
N ARG A 166 1.31 17.26 -17.02
CA ARG A 166 2.35 17.44 -18.07
C ARG A 166 3.67 16.78 -17.69
N ASN A 167 4.13 16.97 -16.44
CA ASN A 167 5.48 16.56 -16.04
C ASN A 167 5.54 15.11 -15.53
N HIS A 168 4.43 14.57 -14.99
CA HIS A 168 4.38 13.26 -14.33
C HIS A 168 3.24 12.37 -14.85
N GLY A 169 2.52 12.81 -15.85
CA GLY A 169 1.45 12.06 -16.50
C GLY A 169 0.08 12.19 -15.81
N ARG A 170 -0.96 11.92 -16.61
CA ARG A 170 -2.38 12.05 -16.20
C ARG A 170 -2.74 11.17 -15.01
N ALA A 171 -2.14 9.98 -14.90
CA ALA A 171 -2.41 9.07 -13.80
C ALA A 171 -1.96 9.65 -12.44
N SER A 172 -0.79 10.30 -12.41
CA SER A 172 -0.27 11.00 -11.22
C SER A 172 -1.19 12.16 -10.83
N ALA A 173 -1.59 12.99 -11.79
CA ALA A 173 -2.52 14.10 -11.54
C ALA A 173 -3.86 13.61 -10.99
N ALA A 174 -4.43 12.55 -11.55
CA ALA A 174 -5.65 11.92 -11.03
C ALA A 174 -5.47 11.34 -9.61
N GLY A 175 -4.28 10.83 -9.30
CA GLY A 175 -3.91 10.39 -7.95
C GLY A 175 -3.90 11.55 -6.95
N VAL A 176 -3.24 12.65 -7.30
CA VAL A 176 -3.20 13.87 -6.48
C VAL A 176 -4.59 14.45 -6.24
N LEU A 177 -5.41 14.55 -7.29
CA LEU A 177 -6.80 15.01 -7.18
C LEU A 177 -7.61 14.16 -6.20
N ARG A 178 -7.52 12.83 -6.30
CA ARG A 178 -8.22 11.91 -5.38
C ARG A 178 -7.76 12.08 -3.94
N THR A 179 -6.45 12.20 -3.73
CA THR A 179 -5.86 12.40 -2.40
C THR A 179 -6.33 13.71 -1.78
N PHE A 180 -6.18 14.82 -2.51
CA PHE A 180 -6.61 16.13 -2.04
C PHE A 180 -8.11 16.17 -1.76
N ARG A 181 -8.93 15.70 -2.70
CA ARG A 181 -10.39 15.63 -2.55
C ARG A 181 -10.83 14.84 -1.31
N ALA A 182 -10.18 13.72 -1.04
CA ALA A 182 -10.50 12.89 0.11
C ALA A 182 -10.25 13.64 1.43
N ILE A 183 -9.11 14.29 1.56
CA ILE A 183 -8.71 15.03 2.76
C ILE A 183 -9.58 16.31 2.91
N TYR A 184 -9.69 17.09 1.83
CA TYR A 184 -10.42 18.36 1.83
C TYR A 184 -11.92 18.17 2.17
N ASN A 185 -12.59 17.27 1.45
CA ASN A 185 -14.02 17.02 1.67
C ASN A 185 -14.31 16.37 3.03
N TYR A 186 -13.35 15.67 3.60
CA TYR A 186 -13.47 15.16 4.96
C TYR A 186 -13.54 16.31 5.97
N GLN A 187 -12.65 17.28 5.86
CA GLN A 187 -12.65 18.46 6.72
C GLN A 187 -13.89 19.35 6.47
N ARG A 188 -14.34 19.45 5.23
CA ARG A 188 -15.52 20.24 4.88
C ARG A 188 -16.83 19.69 5.50
N ARG A 189 -16.89 18.39 5.80
CA ARG A 189 -18.05 17.82 6.53
C ARG A 189 -18.21 18.37 7.95
N VAL A 190 -17.08 18.68 8.59
CA VAL A 190 -17.04 19.23 9.96
C VAL A 190 -17.00 20.74 9.96
N ASN A 191 -16.50 21.35 8.88
CA ASN A 191 -16.43 22.79 8.69
C ASN A 191 -17.08 23.17 7.34
N PRO A 192 -18.43 23.36 7.31
CA PRO A 192 -19.15 23.72 6.08
C PRO A 192 -18.76 25.08 5.49
N GLU A 193 -18.17 25.96 6.29
CA GLU A 193 -17.68 27.30 5.86
C GLU A 193 -16.49 27.22 4.90
N LEU A 194 -15.81 26.07 4.84
CA LEU A 194 -14.75 25.86 3.85
C LEU A 194 -15.33 26.00 2.43
N PRO A 195 -14.65 26.73 1.54
CA PRO A 195 -15.03 26.83 0.13
C PRO A 195 -15.25 25.46 -0.50
N GLU A 196 -15.96 25.43 -1.61
CA GLU A 196 -16.09 24.21 -2.39
C GLU A 196 -14.72 23.67 -2.81
N CYS A 197 -14.59 22.33 -2.78
CA CYS A 197 -13.31 21.68 -3.07
C CYS A 197 -12.78 22.11 -4.46
N PRO A 198 -11.58 22.69 -4.57
CA PRO A 198 -11.07 23.27 -5.82
C PRO A 198 -10.83 22.22 -6.92
N THR A 199 -10.96 20.94 -6.59
CA THR A 199 -10.84 19.84 -7.58
C THR A 199 -11.93 19.88 -8.65
N ILE A 200 -13.01 20.62 -8.46
CA ILE A 200 -14.05 20.85 -9.48
C ILE A 200 -13.56 21.67 -10.66
N ALA A 201 -12.55 22.52 -10.43
CA ALA A 201 -11.98 23.37 -11.48
C ALA A 201 -11.06 22.62 -12.46
N VAL A 202 -10.87 21.30 -12.25
CA VAL A 202 -9.91 20.51 -13.03
C VAL A 202 -10.57 19.28 -13.63
N ASP A 203 -10.72 19.28 -14.94
CA ASP A 203 -11.00 18.09 -15.72
C ASP A 203 -9.71 17.38 -16.05
N VAL A 204 -9.40 16.32 -15.32
CA VAL A 204 -8.38 15.37 -15.80
C VAL A 204 -9.10 14.35 -16.70
N PRO A 205 -8.78 14.35 -18.00
CA PRO A 205 -9.41 13.42 -18.92
C PRO A 205 -9.31 11.98 -18.40
N ARG A 206 -10.42 11.26 -18.44
CA ARG A 206 -10.42 9.84 -18.06
C ARG A 206 -9.36 9.12 -18.87
N LEU A 207 -8.57 8.28 -18.18
CA LEU A 207 -7.65 7.38 -18.86
C LEU A 207 -8.50 6.46 -19.73
N LYS A 208 -8.17 6.35 -21.02
CA LYS A 208 -8.79 5.35 -21.88
C LYS A 208 -8.57 3.96 -21.23
N PRO A 209 -9.59 3.13 -21.16
CA PRO A 209 -9.38 1.73 -20.80
C PRO A 209 -8.29 1.17 -21.71
N ARG A 210 -7.32 0.50 -21.14
CA ARG A 210 -6.33 -0.22 -21.93
C ARG A 210 -6.90 -1.60 -22.21
N ASP A 211 -6.71 -2.09 -23.41
CA ASP A 211 -6.87 -3.50 -23.67
C ASP A 211 -5.71 -4.23 -23.00
N TRP A 212 -6.03 -4.97 -21.96
CA TRP A 212 -5.06 -5.70 -21.16
C TRP A 212 -5.14 -7.20 -21.42
N ALA A 213 -6.11 -7.66 -22.20
CA ALA A 213 -6.22 -9.06 -22.56
C ALA A 213 -5.09 -9.41 -23.55
N LEU A 214 -4.44 -10.53 -23.31
CA LEU A 214 -3.41 -11.05 -24.23
C LEU A 214 -4.07 -11.64 -25.47
N SER A 215 -3.54 -11.31 -26.63
CA SER A 215 -3.81 -12.05 -27.86
C SER A 215 -3.29 -13.49 -27.77
N ASP A 216 -3.70 -14.33 -28.70
CA ASP A 216 -3.24 -15.72 -28.74
C ASP A 216 -1.72 -15.83 -28.93
N ASP A 217 -1.12 -14.98 -29.76
CA ASP A 217 0.33 -14.96 -29.98
C ASP A 217 1.10 -14.46 -28.75
N GLU A 218 0.60 -13.40 -28.08
CA GLU A 218 1.17 -12.93 -26.83
C GLU A 218 1.06 -14.00 -25.73
N LEU A 219 -0.01 -14.76 -25.71
CA LEU A 219 -0.20 -15.85 -24.74
C LEU A 219 0.74 -17.03 -25.03
N ARG A 220 0.98 -17.37 -26.31
CA ARG A 220 1.99 -18.38 -26.71
C ARG A 220 3.41 -17.94 -26.31
N ALA A 221 3.76 -16.69 -26.57
CA ALA A 221 5.06 -16.14 -26.18
C ALA A 221 5.24 -16.16 -24.65
N TRP A 222 4.21 -15.74 -23.90
CA TRP A 222 4.19 -15.82 -22.44
C TRP A 222 4.36 -17.26 -21.95
N TRP A 223 3.66 -18.22 -22.56
CA TRP A 223 3.76 -19.62 -22.20
C TRP A 223 5.17 -20.17 -22.37
N ALA A 224 5.81 -19.89 -23.49
CA ALA A 224 7.19 -20.28 -23.73
C ALA A 224 8.15 -19.70 -22.67
N ALA A 225 7.91 -18.48 -22.20
CA ALA A 225 8.68 -17.88 -21.12
C ALA A 225 8.40 -18.56 -19.77
N VAL A 226 7.15 -18.88 -19.46
CA VAL A 226 6.75 -19.55 -18.21
C VAL A 226 7.37 -20.95 -18.09
N GLN A 227 7.46 -21.68 -19.18
CA GLN A 227 8.07 -23.02 -19.18
C GLN A 227 9.53 -23.03 -18.74
N ARG A 228 10.25 -21.92 -18.92
CA ARG A 228 11.66 -21.75 -18.51
C ARG A 228 11.83 -21.35 -17.05
N LEU A 229 10.74 -21.07 -16.34
CA LEU A 229 10.81 -20.69 -14.93
C LEU A 229 11.01 -21.91 -14.04
N SER A 230 11.57 -21.67 -12.85
CA SER A 230 11.61 -22.69 -11.79
C SER A 230 10.21 -23.20 -11.46
N PRO A 231 10.03 -24.46 -11.02
CA PRO A 231 8.74 -25.07 -10.71
C PRO A 231 7.84 -24.18 -9.86
N HIS A 232 8.37 -23.63 -8.77
CA HIS A 232 7.68 -22.72 -7.88
C HIS A 232 7.04 -21.51 -8.61
N LYS A 233 7.82 -20.83 -9.44
CA LYS A 233 7.33 -19.68 -10.23
C LYS A 233 6.36 -20.12 -11.32
N ARG A 234 6.63 -21.26 -11.95
CA ARG A 234 5.79 -21.81 -13.01
C ARG A 234 4.38 -22.11 -12.48
N VAL A 235 4.28 -22.86 -11.38
CA VAL A 235 2.99 -23.19 -10.77
C VAL A 235 2.26 -21.94 -10.27
N PHE A 236 2.98 -20.96 -9.73
CA PHE A 236 2.40 -19.67 -9.36
C PHE A 236 1.73 -18.97 -10.56
N TRP A 237 2.42 -18.89 -11.71
CA TRP A 237 1.90 -18.23 -12.89
C TRP A 237 0.76 -19.03 -13.56
N LEU A 238 0.81 -20.37 -13.51
CA LEU A 238 -0.29 -21.21 -13.97
C LEU A 238 -1.54 -21.04 -13.11
N THR A 239 -1.38 -20.94 -11.80
CA THR A 239 -2.49 -20.61 -10.89
C THR A 239 -3.09 -19.25 -11.21
N MET A 240 -2.25 -18.26 -11.53
CA MET A 240 -2.71 -16.93 -11.99
C MET A 240 -3.51 -17.01 -13.29
N LEU A 241 -3.02 -17.77 -14.28
CA LEU A 241 -3.68 -17.94 -15.59
C LEU A 241 -5.04 -18.62 -15.44
N LEU A 242 -5.08 -19.75 -14.74
CA LEU A 242 -6.25 -20.62 -14.65
C LEU A 242 -7.33 -20.11 -13.67
N THR A 243 -7.00 -19.19 -12.78
CA THR A 243 -7.99 -18.59 -11.86
C THR A 243 -8.35 -17.16 -12.21
N GLY A 244 -7.48 -16.43 -12.90
CA GLY A 244 -7.60 -14.99 -13.06
C GLY A 244 -7.61 -14.21 -11.73
N ALA A 245 -7.19 -14.84 -10.62
CA ALA A 245 -7.18 -14.23 -9.30
C ALA A 245 -6.24 -13.02 -9.22
N ARG A 246 -6.40 -12.16 -8.22
CA ARG A 246 -5.46 -11.06 -7.99
C ARG A 246 -4.12 -11.62 -7.50
N MET A 247 -3.00 -11.06 -7.99
CA MET A 247 -1.65 -11.46 -7.58
C MET A 247 -1.49 -11.55 -6.06
N GLY A 248 -2.02 -10.57 -5.32
CA GLY A 248 -1.96 -10.56 -3.86
C GLY A 248 -2.70 -11.73 -3.22
N SER A 249 -3.81 -12.19 -3.81
CA SER A 249 -4.57 -13.34 -3.33
C SER A 249 -3.82 -14.65 -3.57
N VAL A 250 -3.27 -14.84 -4.76
CA VAL A 250 -2.47 -16.05 -5.07
C VAL A 250 -1.20 -16.11 -4.22
N ARG A 251 -0.52 -14.98 -4.01
CA ARG A 251 0.65 -14.91 -3.13
C ARG A 251 0.38 -15.37 -1.69
N MET A 252 -0.79 -15.02 -1.18
CA MET A 252 -1.21 -15.28 0.20
C MET A 252 -2.03 -16.57 0.33
N LEU A 253 -2.01 -17.43 -0.70
CA LEU A 253 -2.76 -18.67 -0.69
C LEU A 253 -2.10 -19.68 0.26
N ARG A 254 -2.91 -20.24 1.15
CA ARG A 254 -2.51 -21.29 2.09
C ARG A 254 -3.03 -22.64 1.63
N TRP A 255 -2.36 -23.71 2.03
CA TRP A 255 -2.84 -25.07 1.72
C TRP A 255 -4.20 -25.39 2.36
N GLU A 256 -4.52 -24.81 3.52
CA GLU A 256 -5.83 -24.92 4.15
C GLU A 256 -6.98 -24.30 3.35
N ASP A 257 -6.66 -23.38 2.45
CA ASP A 257 -7.62 -22.72 1.54
C ASP A 257 -7.80 -23.46 0.21
N VAL A 258 -7.06 -24.54 -0.03
CA VAL A 258 -7.17 -25.39 -1.22
C VAL A 258 -7.88 -26.68 -0.85
N ASP A 259 -9.16 -26.72 -1.13
CA ASP A 259 -9.99 -27.90 -0.89
C ASP A 259 -10.00 -28.79 -2.14
N PHE A 260 -9.23 -29.88 -2.09
CA PHE A 260 -9.15 -30.85 -3.18
C PHE A 260 -10.41 -31.74 -3.25
N GLN A 261 -11.13 -31.92 -2.12
CA GLN A 261 -12.34 -32.75 -2.10
C GLN A 261 -13.49 -32.04 -2.83
N SER A 262 -13.75 -30.78 -2.50
CA SER A 262 -14.78 -29.97 -3.18
C SER A 262 -14.26 -29.31 -4.45
N LYS A 263 -12.95 -29.41 -4.73
CA LYS A 263 -12.25 -28.79 -5.86
C LYS A 263 -12.46 -27.28 -5.91
N VAL A 264 -12.22 -26.60 -4.78
CA VAL A 264 -12.44 -25.18 -4.61
C VAL A 264 -11.22 -24.52 -3.96
N ILE A 265 -10.85 -23.35 -4.43
CA ILE A 265 -9.87 -22.47 -3.79
C ILE A 265 -10.59 -21.30 -3.15
N ARG A 266 -10.32 -21.05 -1.86
CA ARG A 266 -10.77 -19.88 -1.12
C ARG A 266 -9.68 -18.83 -1.11
N PHE A 267 -9.89 -17.73 -1.80
CA PHE A 267 -8.98 -16.60 -1.79
C PHE A 267 -9.36 -15.59 -0.71
N SER A 268 -8.48 -15.43 0.27
CA SER A 268 -8.56 -14.33 1.22
C SER A 268 -8.11 -13.04 0.55
N THR A 269 -8.86 -11.95 0.69
CA THR A 269 -8.46 -10.66 0.15
C THR A 269 -8.03 -9.74 1.29
N ALA A 270 -6.83 -9.18 1.18
CA ALA A 270 -6.36 -8.14 2.10
C ALA A 270 -7.23 -6.86 2.04
N LYS A 271 -8.09 -6.73 1.03
CA LYS A 271 -8.95 -5.57 0.82
C LYS A 271 -10.33 -5.83 1.41
N ALA A 272 -10.60 -5.30 2.59
CA ALA A 272 -11.88 -5.32 3.30
C ALA A 272 -12.29 -6.68 3.92
N GLY A 273 -11.35 -7.59 4.21
CA GLY A 273 -11.66 -8.84 4.92
C GLY A 273 -12.61 -9.79 4.18
N ARG A 274 -12.80 -9.60 2.88
CA ARG A 274 -13.71 -10.43 2.08
C ARG A 274 -12.93 -11.60 1.48
N SER A 275 -13.38 -12.81 1.71
CA SER A 275 -12.96 -14.00 0.98
C SER A 275 -13.92 -14.26 -0.19
N TYR A 276 -13.43 -14.94 -1.21
CA TYR A 276 -14.25 -15.47 -2.29
C TYR A 276 -13.71 -16.83 -2.71
N SER A 277 -14.61 -17.70 -3.15
CA SER A 277 -14.26 -19.05 -3.60
C SER A 277 -14.33 -19.14 -5.12
N VAL A 278 -13.40 -19.91 -5.70
CA VAL A 278 -13.33 -20.18 -7.12
C VAL A 278 -13.18 -21.68 -7.30
N PRO A 279 -13.98 -22.34 -8.17
CA PRO A 279 -13.78 -23.74 -8.47
C PRO A 279 -12.45 -23.94 -9.18
N MET A 280 -11.73 -24.99 -8.83
CA MET A 280 -10.56 -25.42 -9.59
C MET A 280 -10.99 -26.06 -10.90
N ALA A 281 -10.43 -25.61 -12.02
CA ALA A 281 -10.46 -26.39 -13.24
C ALA A 281 -9.63 -27.68 -13.02
N GLU A 282 -10.01 -28.77 -13.67
CA GLU A 282 -9.35 -30.07 -13.51
C GLU A 282 -7.84 -30.02 -13.75
N ARG A 283 -7.41 -29.19 -14.71
CA ARG A 283 -5.98 -28.97 -14.96
C ARG A 283 -5.28 -28.28 -13.80
N LEU A 284 -5.93 -27.32 -13.15
CA LEU A 284 -5.35 -26.64 -11.99
C LEU A 284 -5.27 -27.57 -10.79
N GLU A 285 -6.29 -28.39 -10.57
CA GLU A 285 -6.30 -29.42 -9.53
C GLU A 285 -5.06 -30.34 -9.67
N LYS A 286 -4.86 -30.96 -10.83
CA LYS A 286 -3.70 -31.82 -11.11
C LYS A 286 -2.36 -31.11 -10.89
N ILE A 287 -2.24 -29.84 -11.30
CA ILE A 287 -1.03 -29.04 -11.10
C ILE A 287 -0.76 -28.80 -9.61
N LEU A 288 -1.78 -28.45 -8.84
CA LEU A 288 -1.62 -28.17 -7.42
C LEU A 288 -1.38 -29.43 -6.60
N GLU A 289 -1.96 -30.58 -6.98
CA GLU A 289 -1.68 -31.88 -6.38
C GLU A 289 -0.21 -32.27 -6.58
N GLN A 290 0.30 -32.19 -7.82
CA GLN A 290 1.71 -32.44 -8.12
C GLN A 290 2.63 -31.46 -7.38
N TRP A 291 2.25 -30.19 -7.31
CA TRP A 291 3.02 -29.19 -6.57
C TRP A 291 3.05 -29.47 -5.09
N ARG A 292 1.93 -29.91 -4.48
CA ARG A 292 1.88 -30.24 -3.06
C ARG A 292 2.87 -31.34 -2.66
N GLN A 293 3.11 -32.31 -3.53
CA GLN A 293 4.08 -33.38 -3.31
C GLN A 293 5.54 -32.91 -3.32
N GLN A 294 5.82 -31.76 -3.95
CA GLN A 294 7.18 -31.25 -4.18
C GLN A 294 7.42 -29.90 -3.48
N ALA A 295 6.35 -29.25 -3.03
CA ALA A 295 6.46 -27.97 -2.33
C ALA A 295 7.19 -28.15 -0.98
N PRO A 296 7.94 -27.15 -0.51
CA PRO A 296 8.47 -27.15 0.84
C PRO A 296 7.36 -27.36 1.88
N GLU A 297 7.67 -27.98 3.00
CA GLU A 297 6.75 -28.10 4.12
C GLU A 297 6.48 -26.70 4.68
N SER A 298 5.31 -26.17 4.39
CA SER A 298 4.90 -24.80 4.69
C SER A 298 3.39 -24.69 4.70
N GLU A 299 2.86 -23.73 5.47
CA GLU A 299 1.45 -23.36 5.40
C GLU A 299 1.06 -22.72 4.05
N TRP A 300 2.04 -22.13 3.35
CA TRP A 300 1.85 -21.39 2.11
C TRP A 300 1.95 -22.29 0.88
N VAL A 301 1.01 -22.16 -0.06
CA VAL A 301 1.13 -22.82 -1.38
C VAL A 301 2.37 -22.29 -2.11
N PHE A 302 2.66 -21.00 -1.94
CA PHE A 302 3.81 -20.33 -2.54
C PHE A 302 4.65 -19.67 -1.45
N GLU A 303 5.54 -20.44 -0.83
CA GLU A 303 6.48 -19.93 0.16
C GLU A 303 7.55 -19.07 -0.49
N SER A 304 8.08 -18.09 0.24
CA SER A 304 9.19 -17.26 -0.23
C SER A 304 10.50 -18.05 -0.22
N PRO A 305 11.19 -18.21 -1.35
CA PRO A 305 12.48 -18.89 -1.38
C PRO A 305 13.59 -18.17 -0.62
N ARG A 306 13.35 -16.92 -0.21
CA ARG A 306 14.31 -16.10 0.55
C ARG A 306 14.01 -16.00 2.04
N ARG A 307 12.77 -16.34 2.45
CA ARG A 307 12.30 -16.18 3.83
C ARG A 307 11.38 -17.33 4.17
N SER A 308 11.93 -18.36 4.78
CA SER A 308 11.17 -19.52 5.24
C SER A 308 10.01 -19.12 6.16
N GLY A 309 8.88 -19.81 6.06
CA GLY A 309 7.66 -19.55 6.80
C GLY A 309 6.90 -18.29 6.36
N GLN A 310 7.32 -17.63 5.25
CA GLN A 310 6.67 -16.43 4.76
C GLN A 310 6.10 -16.65 3.35
N PRO A 311 4.96 -16.04 3.01
CA PRO A 311 4.42 -16.13 1.66
C PRO A 311 5.34 -15.45 0.67
N LEU A 312 5.27 -15.86 -0.58
CA LEU A 312 6.03 -15.28 -1.68
C LEU A 312 5.91 -13.75 -1.67
N TYR A 313 7.00 -13.11 -1.27
CA TYR A 313 7.13 -11.66 -1.26
C TYR A 313 7.90 -11.27 -2.50
N ALA A 314 7.35 -10.52 -3.31
CA ALA A 314 7.90 -9.74 -4.38
C ALA A 314 7.10 -9.89 -5.67
N GLN A 315 7.25 -8.88 -6.44
CA GLN A 315 6.93 -8.92 -7.86
C GLN A 315 7.72 -10.08 -8.45
N VAL A 316 7.04 -11.06 -9.01
CA VAL A 316 7.70 -11.98 -9.94
C VAL A 316 8.08 -11.09 -11.13
N ARG A 317 9.31 -10.59 -11.10
CA ARG A 317 9.89 -9.91 -12.24
C ARG A 317 10.17 -10.99 -13.26
N ASP A 318 9.50 -10.90 -14.37
CA ASP A 318 9.96 -11.53 -15.59
C ASP A 318 11.25 -10.81 -15.96
N ASP A 319 12.40 -11.47 -15.84
CA ASP A 319 13.70 -10.94 -16.22
C ASP A 319 13.79 -10.74 -17.75
N GLN A 320 12.91 -11.36 -18.48
CA GLN A 320 12.67 -11.10 -19.90
C GLN A 320 11.50 -10.13 -20.00
N ARG A 321 11.77 -8.90 -20.21
CA ARG A 321 10.87 -7.77 -20.47
C ARG A 321 9.69 -7.99 -21.45
N GLY A 322 9.22 -9.17 -21.58
CA GLY A 322 7.92 -9.52 -22.12
C GLY A 322 6.89 -9.32 -21.01
N VAL A 323 6.52 -8.14 -20.77
CA VAL A 323 5.80 -7.51 -19.68
C VAL A 323 4.37 -8.03 -19.54
N VAL A 324 4.20 -9.33 -19.32
CA VAL A 324 2.91 -9.86 -18.92
C VAL A 324 2.81 -9.77 -17.40
N SER A 325 2.12 -8.74 -16.93
CA SER A 325 1.78 -8.62 -15.51
C SER A 325 0.62 -9.56 -15.16
N ALA A 326 0.50 -9.93 -13.89
CA ALA A 326 -0.65 -10.66 -13.36
C ALA A 326 -2.00 -10.02 -13.72
N HIS A 327 -2.03 -8.71 -13.96
CA HIS A 327 -3.24 -8.00 -14.35
C HIS A 327 -3.66 -8.32 -15.79
N HIS A 328 -2.70 -8.51 -16.71
CA HIS A 328 -2.97 -8.98 -18.07
C HIS A 328 -3.64 -10.35 -18.04
N LEU A 329 -3.11 -11.33 -17.27
CA LEU A 329 -3.70 -12.66 -17.17
C LEU A 329 -5.14 -12.62 -16.64
N ARG A 330 -5.41 -11.75 -15.68
CA ARG A 330 -6.77 -11.56 -15.16
C ARG A 330 -7.72 -10.98 -16.21
N HIS A 331 -7.26 -10.02 -17.03
CA HIS A 331 -8.05 -9.49 -18.14
C HIS A 331 -8.26 -10.55 -19.23
N THR A 332 -7.22 -11.32 -19.55
CA THR A 332 -7.29 -12.45 -20.48
C THR A 332 -8.33 -13.46 -20.00
N MET A 333 -8.28 -13.87 -18.72
CA MET A 333 -9.30 -14.77 -18.14
C MET A 333 -10.71 -14.20 -18.28
N ARG A 334 -10.91 -12.89 -18.06
CA ARG A 334 -12.21 -12.24 -18.26
C ARG A 334 -12.70 -12.33 -19.69
N THR A 335 -11.80 -12.14 -20.66
CA THR A 335 -12.09 -12.25 -22.10
C THR A 335 -12.41 -13.70 -22.47
N ARG A 336 -11.59 -14.66 -22.03
CA ARG A 336 -11.81 -16.09 -22.29
C ARG A 336 -13.13 -16.61 -21.71
N LEU A 337 -13.51 -16.14 -20.51
CA LEU A 337 -14.83 -16.47 -19.94
C LEU A 337 -15.97 -15.97 -20.85
N ALA A 338 -15.85 -14.78 -21.42
CA ALA A 338 -16.85 -14.28 -22.37
C ALA A 338 -16.90 -15.10 -23.66
N GLU A 339 -15.73 -15.52 -24.18
CA GLU A 339 -15.63 -16.36 -25.39
C GLU A 339 -16.23 -17.75 -25.21
N VAL A 340 -16.22 -18.33 -24.00
CA VAL A 340 -16.89 -19.58 -23.68
C VAL A 340 -18.38 -19.41 -23.29
N GLY A 341 -18.92 -18.20 -23.48
CA GLY A 341 -20.34 -17.91 -23.26
C GLY A 341 -20.71 -17.63 -21.80
N ALA A 342 -19.77 -17.31 -20.95
CA ALA A 342 -20.07 -16.98 -19.55
C ALA A 342 -20.95 -15.72 -19.46
N ALA A 343 -22.09 -15.85 -18.78
CA ALA A 343 -22.90 -14.70 -18.43
C ALA A 343 -22.05 -13.67 -17.64
N PRO A 344 -22.26 -12.36 -17.85
CA PRO A 344 -21.45 -11.31 -17.21
C PRO A 344 -21.31 -11.46 -15.70
N ASP A 345 -22.34 -11.91 -15.02
CA ASP A 345 -22.35 -12.09 -13.57
C ASP A 345 -21.53 -13.30 -13.13
N LEU A 346 -21.64 -14.43 -13.83
CA LEU A 346 -20.81 -15.60 -13.55
C LEU A 346 -19.34 -15.31 -13.77
N ALA A 347 -18.99 -14.56 -14.83
CA ALA A 347 -17.62 -14.13 -15.04
C ALA A 347 -17.13 -13.13 -13.96
N ARG A 348 -18.03 -12.34 -13.34
CA ARG A 348 -17.69 -11.52 -12.15
C ARG A 348 -17.44 -12.38 -10.93
N VAL A 349 -18.28 -13.39 -10.70
CA VAL A 349 -18.10 -14.35 -9.60
C VAL A 349 -16.78 -15.10 -9.75
N ALA A 350 -16.49 -15.66 -10.92
CA ALA A 350 -15.24 -16.34 -11.22
C ALA A 350 -13.99 -15.51 -10.86
N LEU A 351 -14.07 -14.20 -11.05
CA LEU A 351 -13.00 -13.26 -10.75
C LEU A 351 -13.06 -12.68 -9.33
N GLY A 352 -13.96 -13.14 -8.46
CA GLY A 352 -14.10 -12.64 -7.09
C GLY A 352 -14.50 -11.16 -7.04
N HIS A 353 -15.36 -10.72 -7.94
CA HIS A 353 -16.01 -9.42 -7.85
C HIS A 353 -17.32 -9.55 -7.07
N SER A 354 -17.62 -8.57 -6.23
CA SER A 354 -18.91 -8.52 -5.56
C SER A 354 -20.03 -8.27 -6.58
N LEU A 355 -21.13 -8.94 -6.41
CA LEU A 355 -22.38 -8.72 -7.18
C LEU A 355 -23.19 -7.56 -6.55
N THR A 356 -22.54 -6.48 -6.11
CA THR A 356 -23.20 -5.33 -5.47
C THR A 356 -24.09 -4.58 -6.47
N GLY A 357 -25.29 -4.28 -6.07
CA GLY A 357 -26.24 -3.43 -6.82
C GLY A 357 -27.60 -4.04 -7.08
N ASP A 358 -27.79 -5.33 -6.86
CA ASP A 358 -29.08 -5.99 -7.01
C ASP A 358 -29.40 -6.79 -5.75
N VAL A 359 -30.44 -6.37 -5.04
CA VAL A 359 -30.88 -6.99 -3.78
C VAL A 359 -31.26 -8.47 -4.00
N SER A 360 -31.82 -8.80 -5.18
CA SER A 360 -32.25 -10.17 -5.52
C SER A 360 -31.08 -11.16 -5.58
N ARG A 361 -29.86 -10.69 -5.85
CA ARG A 361 -28.65 -11.52 -5.93
C ARG A 361 -28.07 -11.91 -4.58
N GLY A 362 -28.47 -11.23 -3.50
CA GLY A 362 -28.13 -11.63 -2.12
C GLY A 362 -28.80 -12.95 -1.69
N TYR A 363 -29.81 -13.39 -2.42
CA TYR A 363 -30.53 -14.64 -2.15
C TYR A 363 -29.94 -15.86 -2.84
N ILE A 364 -28.97 -15.71 -3.75
CA ILE A 364 -28.31 -16.86 -4.39
C ILE A 364 -27.22 -17.37 -3.47
N THR A 365 -27.31 -18.64 -3.09
CA THR A 365 -26.33 -19.30 -2.23
C THR A 365 -24.94 -19.27 -2.90
N PRO A 366 -23.89 -18.80 -2.21
CA PRO A 366 -22.53 -18.72 -2.79
C PRO A 366 -22.02 -20.03 -3.37
N HIS A 367 -22.36 -21.17 -2.80
CA HIS A 367 -22.00 -22.49 -3.28
C HIS A 367 -22.58 -22.76 -4.69
N LEU A 368 -23.86 -22.44 -4.92
CA LEU A 368 -24.48 -22.61 -6.25
C LEU A 368 -23.79 -21.76 -7.32
N LEU A 369 -23.34 -20.55 -6.96
CA LEU A 369 -22.59 -19.72 -7.89
C LEU A 369 -21.22 -20.31 -8.23
N VAL A 370 -20.53 -20.91 -7.27
CA VAL A 370 -19.24 -21.59 -7.48
C VAL A 370 -19.44 -22.77 -8.45
N GLU A 371 -20.47 -23.61 -8.24
CA GLU A 371 -20.75 -24.74 -9.10
C GLU A 371 -21.17 -24.32 -10.51
N ALA A 372 -21.95 -23.25 -10.66
CA ALA A 372 -22.31 -22.69 -11.98
C ALA A 372 -21.09 -22.17 -12.77
N VAL A 373 -20.03 -21.78 -12.08
CA VAL A 373 -18.79 -21.29 -12.70
C VAL A 373 -17.85 -22.42 -13.10
N ARG A 374 -17.92 -23.61 -12.48
CA ARG A 374 -17.02 -24.76 -12.69
C ARG A 374 -16.90 -25.17 -14.17
N PRO A 375 -17.99 -25.43 -14.91
CA PRO A 375 -17.90 -25.84 -16.33
C PRO A 375 -17.24 -24.75 -17.19
N LEU A 376 -17.45 -23.47 -16.86
CA LEU A 376 -16.83 -22.36 -17.57
C LEU A 376 -15.32 -22.30 -17.34
N MET A 377 -14.86 -22.56 -16.10
CA MET A 377 -13.43 -22.63 -15.79
C MET A 377 -12.75 -23.78 -16.52
N ASN A 378 -13.40 -24.95 -16.57
CA ASN A 378 -12.90 -26.09 -17.34
C ASN A 378 -12.82 -25.77 -18.84
N ALA A 379 -13.87 -25.18 -19.41
CA ALA A 379 -13.88 -24.79 -20.81
C ALA A 379 -12.75 -23.80 -21.18
N VAL A 380 -12.48 -22.83 -20.29
CA VAL A 380 -11.36 -21.91 -20.48
C VAL A 380 -10.02 -22.64 -20.36
N ALA A 381 -9.87 -23.56 -19.40
CA ALA A 381 -8.64 -24.33 -19.21
C ALA A 381 -8.33 -25.20 -20.43
N GLU A 382 -9.34 -25.85 -21.02
CA GLU A 382 -9.18 -26.66 -22.24
C GLU A 382 -8.84 -25.77 -23.45
N ARG A 383 -9.46 -24.59 -23.57
CA ARG A 383 -9.06 -23.63 -24.60
C ARG A 383 -7.60 -23.19 -24.49
N TYR A 384 -7.10 -22.96 -23.26
CA TYR A 384 -5.69 -22.71 -23.05
C TYR A 384 -4.83 -23.91 -23.42
N ALA A 385 -5.26 -25.12 -23.09
CA ALA A 385 -4.52 -26.33 -23.43
C ALA A 385 -4.35 -26.49 -24.94
N THR A 386 -5.42 -26.32 -25.68
CA THR A 386 -5.39 -26.37 -27.16
C THR A 386 -4.52 -25.28 -27.76
N LEU A 387 -4.68 -24.03 -27.27
CA LEU A 387 -3.94 -22.86 -27.78
C LEU A 387 -2.43 -22.96 -27.55
N LEU A 388 -2.03 -23.49 -26.40
CA LEU A 388 -0.65 -23.51 -25.93
C LEU A 388 0.06 -24.84 -26.16
N ASP A 389 -0.59 -25.77 -26.87
CA ASP A 389 -0.12 -27.15 -27.05
C ASP A 389 0.31 -27.76 -25.70
N TRP A 390 -0.57 -27.62 -24.74
CA TRP A 390 -0.34 -27.99 -23.35
C TRP A 390 -0.79 -29.43 -23.13
N GLY A 391 0.07 -30.41 -23.45
CA GLY A 391 -0.21 -31.82 -23.27
C GLY A 391 -0.47 -32.24 -21.83
N GLU A 392 -1.19 -33.34 -21.63
CA GLU A 392 -1.57 -33.87 -20.32
C GLU A 392 -0.39 -34.45 -19.51
N GLU A 393 0.69 -34.86 -20.17
CA GLU A 393 1.77 -35.67 -19.57
C GLU A 393 2.93 -34.86 -18.98
N LYS A 394 2.97 -33.53 -19.18
CA LYS A 394 4.09 -32.73 -18.66
C LYS A 394 3.94 -32.47 -17.16
N SER A 395 4.84 -33.04 -16.36
CA SER A 395 4.98 -32.68 -14.95
C SER A 395 5.41 -31.22 -14.83
N TYR A 396 4.48 -30.33 -14.47
CA TYR A 396 4.73 -28.88 -14.34
C TYR A 396 5.55 -28.53 -13.12
N ALA A 397 5.70 -29.48 -12.21
CA ALA A 397 6.41 -29.34 -10.96
C ALA A 397 7.86 -29.89 -11.04
N ARG A 398 8.24 -30.66 -12.06
CA ARG A 398 9.60 -31.17 -12.19
C ARG A 398 10.52 -30.14 -12.83
N GLU A 399 11.78 -30.12 -12.40
CA GLU A 399 12.84 -29.43 -13.13
C GLU A 399 12.99 -30.09 -14.50
N THR A 400 12.94 -29.28 -15.56
CA THR A 400 13.45 -29.73 -16.86
C THR A 400 14.96 -29.86 -16.73
N ALA A 401 15.47 -31.09 -16.85
CA ALA A 401 16.88 -31.43 -16.84
C ALA A 401 17.69 -30.61 -17.88
#